data_caba28038fb29281069429f55252d406
#
_entry.id   caba28038fb29281069429f55252d406
#
_cell.length_a   1.000
_cell.length_b   1.000
_cell.length_c   1.000
_cell.angle_alpha   90.00
_cell.angle_beta   90.00
_cell.angle_gamma   90.00
#
_symmetry.space_group_name_H-M   'P 1'
#
loop_
_entity.id
_entity.type
_entity.pdbx_description
1 polymer ?
#
loop_
_entity_poly.entity_id
_entity_poly.type
_entity_poly.pdbx_seq_one_letter_code
_entity_poly.pdbx_strand_id
1 'polypeptide(L)'
;MKPDCYQNNGEGILCVYKNPKWLVCIKNWKPDNDIAGIAHLEIHHSTDEQFILTAGKALLITAERENGSFRSIELTPMEQGKVYNVPAECWFYSITQKDTKIVYVQDSNCSMENSDFADLTPEQIADIQSRARQLLAD
;
A
#
# COMPACT_ATOMS: atom_id res chain seq x y z
N MET A 1 22.52 -26.68 -3.03
CA MET A 1 22.22 -25.23 -3.04
C MET A 1 20.93 -24.99 -2.26
N LYS A 2 20.94 -24.00 -1.39
CA LYS A 2 19.73 -23.57 -0.67
C LYS A 2 19.16 -22.33 -1.32
N PRO A 3 17.85 -22.10 -1.25
CA PRO A 3 17.28 -20.83 -1.71
C PRO A 3 17.72 -19.68 -0.80
N ASP A 4 17.80 -18.50 -1.37
CA ASP A 4 17.94 -17.28 -0.57
C ASP A 4 16.65 -17.03 0.20
N CYS A 5 16.78 -16.54 1.42
CA CYS A 5 15.64 -16.24 2.29
C CYS A 5 15.79 -14.85 2.89
N TYR A 6 14.75 -14.07 2.81
CA TYR A 6 14.77 -12.67 3.25
C TYR A 6 13.67 -12.40 4.27
N GLN A 7 13.95 -11.44 5.15
CA GLN A 7 12.97 -11.01 6.16
C GLN A 7 13.14 -9.52 6.44
N ASN A 8 12.12 -8.93 7.03
CA ASN A 8 12.16 -7.57 7.56
C ASN A 8 11.57 -7.59 8.97
N ASN A 9 12.39 -7.32 9.96
CA ASN A 9 11.98 -7.26 11.37
C ASN A 9 11.90 -5.82 11.89
N GLY A 10 12.16 -4.84 11.04
CA GLY A 10 12.12 -3.43 11.40
C GLY A 10 10.83 -2.75 10.99
N GLU A 11 10.69 -1.50 11.37
CA GLU A 11 9.58 -0.64 10.96
C GLU A 11 9.71 -0.24 9.51
N GLY A 12 8.58 -0.14 8.81
CA GLY A 12 8.55 0.37 7.44
C GLY A 12 8.91 -0.66 6.38
N ILE A 13 9.38 -0.16 5.25
CA ILE A 13 9.61 -0.94 4.04
C ILE A 13 11.08 -1.30 3.91
N LEU A 14 11.35 -2.56 3.58
CA LEU A 14 12.67 -3.02 3.18
C LEU A 14 12.56 -3.72 1.83
N CYS A 15 13.28 -3.22 0.82
CA CYS A 15 13.44 -3.94 -0.43
C CYS A 15 14.42 -5.08 -0.20
N VAL A 16 13.90 -6.30 -0.17
CA VAL A 16 14.70 -7.49 0.17
C VAL A 16 15.35 -8.13 -1.04
N TYR A 17 14.79 -7.90 -2.24
CA TYR A 17 15.34 -8.45 -3.47
C TYR A 17 15.07 -7.48 -4.62
N LYS A 18 16.05 -7.32 -5.50
CA LYS A 18 15.92 -6.50 -6.69
C LYS A 18 16.78 -7.06 -7.80
N ASN A 19 16.23 -7.08 -9.01
CA ASN A 19 16.97 -7.39 -10.24
C ASN A 19 16.55 -6.39 -11.33
N PRO A 20 17.09 -6.45 -12.55
CA PRO A 20 16.74 -5.47 -13.58
C PRO A 20 15.26 -5.44 -14.01
N LYS A 21 14.46 -6.42 -13.63
CA LYS A 21 13.06 -6.52 -14.07
C LYS A 21 12.06 -6.23 -12.95
N TRP A 22 12.30 -6.73 -11.74
CA TRP A 22 11.35 -6.54 -10.64
C TRP A 22 12.07 -6.39 -9.31
N LEU A 23 11.33 -5.90 -8.33
CA LEU A 23 11.75 -5.88 -6.94
C LEU A 23 10.67 -6.49 -6.05
N VAL A 24 11.12 -6.98 -4.90
CA VAL A 24 10.25 -7.53 -3.86
C VAL A 24 10.56 -6.81 -2.56
N CYS A 25 9.52 -6.29 -1.90
CA CYS A 25 9.66 -5.61 -0.63
C CYS A 25 8.81 -6.28 0.44
N ILE A 26 9.27 -6.16 1.67
CA ILE A 26 8.47 -6.52 2.84
C ILE A 26 8.16 -5.23 3.57
N LYS A 27 6.86 -4.96 3.71
CA LYS A 27 6.35 -3.75 4.35
C LYS A 27 5.77 -4.11 5.70
N ASN A 28 6.35 -3.55 6.74
CA ASN A 28 5.82 -3.56 8.09
C ASN A 28 5.15 -2.22 8.37
N TRP A 29 4.47 -2.13 9.50
CA TRP A 29 3.82 -0.89 9.92
C TRP A 29 4.81 0.28 9.96
N LYS A 30 4.32 1.44 9.56
CA LYS A 30 4.97 2.73 9.81
C LYS A 30 3.88 3.79 10.01
N PRO A 31 4.21 4.92 10.67
CA PRO A 31 3.19 5.93 11.01
C PRO A 31 2.34 6.41 9.84
N ASP A 32 2.92 6.58 8.65
CA ASP A 32 2.22 7.06 7.45
C ASP A 32 1.10 6.11 7.01
N ASN A 33 1.21 4.84 7.35
CA ASN A 33 0.23 3.82 6.99
C ASN A 33 -0.67 3.42 8.16
N ASP A 34 -0.49 4.05 9.33
CA ASP A 34 -1.45 3.88 10.41
C ASP A 34 -2.74 4.62 10.09
N ILE A 35 -3.86 4.12 10.59
CA ILE A 35 -5.15 4.79 10.39
C ILE A 35 -5.10 6.26 10.84
N ALA A 36 -4.34 6.55 11.90
CA ALA A 36 -4.19 7.92 12.42
C ALA A 36 -3.27 8.80 11.57
N GLY A 37 -2.44 8.18 10.70
CA GLY A 37 -1.44 8.90 9.91
C GLY A 37 -1.77 9.09 8.44
N ILE A 38 -2.91 8.59 7.97
CA ILE A 38 -3.30 8.70 6.56
C ILE A 38 -3.46 10.17 6.18
N ALA A 39 -2.75 10.58 5.13
CA ALA A 39 -2.75 11.97 4.67
C ALA A 39 -2.82 12.12 3.14
N HIS A 40 -2.34 11.14 2.40
CA HIS A 40 -2.23 11.22 0.95
C HIS A 40 -2.38 9.84 0.30
N LEU A 41 -2.60 9.85 -1.00
CA LEU A 41 -2.51 8.66 -1.85
C LEU A 41 -1.32 8.80 -2.79
N GLU A 42 -0.91 7.70 -3.38
CA GLU A 42 0.18 7.67 -4.35
C GLU A 42 -0.25 6.98 -5.65
N ILE A 43 0.48 7.25 -6.71
CA ILE A 43 0.26 6.64 -8.02
C ILE A 43 1.60 6.28 -8.63
N HIS A 44 1.68 5.08 -9.23
CA HIS A 44 2.81 4.67 -10.03
C HIS A 44 2.41 4.68 -11.50
N HIS A 45 3.19 5.39 -12.32
CA HIS A 45 2.83 5.58 -13.73
C HIS A 45 3.34 4.47 -14.64
N SER A 46 4.35 3.71 -14.20
CA SER A 46 5.07 2.77 -15.08
C SER A 46 5.01 1.32 -14.64
N THR A 47 4.28 1.00 -13.57
CA THR A 47 4.23 -0.37 -13.06
C THR A 47 2.90 -0.65 -12.37
N ASP A 48 2.44 -1.90 -12.48
CA ASP A 48 1.50 -2.44 -11.53
C ASP A 48 2.24 -2.72 -10.22
N GLU A 49 1.51 -2.84 -9.14
CA GLU A 49 2.05 -3.28 -7.85
C GLU A 49 1.15 -4.36 -7.28
N GLN A 50 1.77 -5.48 -6.88
CA GLN A 50 1.03 -6.59 -6.31
C GLN A 50 1.32 -6.69 -4.82
N PHE A 51 0.26 -6.82 -4.02
CA PHE A 51 0.32 -6.87 -2.57
C PHE A 51 -0.19 -8.22 -2.07
N ILE A 52 0.53 -8.80 -1.14
CA ILE A 52 0.17 -10.05 -0.48
C ILE A 52 0.23 -9.83 1.04
N LEU A 53 -0.89 -9.98 1.73
CA LEU A 53 -0.93 -9.90 3.19
C LEU A 53 -0.42 -11.22 3.77
N THR A 54 0.61 -11.16 4.61
CA THR A 54 1.20 -12.35 5.23
C THR A 54 0.97 -12.41 6.74
N ALA A 55 0.62 -11.29 7.39
CA ALA A 55 0.30 -11.26 8.81
C ALA A 55 -0.60 -10.06 9.13
N GLY A 56 -1.44 -10.23 10.13
CA GLY A 56 -2.32 -9.16 10.64
C GLY A 56 -3.43 -8.79 9.68
N LYS A 57 -3.89 -7.55 9.80
CA LYS A 57 -4.95 -6.97 8.98
C LYS A 57 -4.42 -5.76 8.22
N ALA A 58 -5.00 -5.49 7.06
CA ALA A 58 -4.70 -4.31 6.27
C ALA A 58 -5.86 -3.98 5.34
N LEU A 59 -5.92 -2.71 4.93
CA LEU A 59 -6.86 -2.24 3.91
C LEU A 59 -6.05 -1.64 2.77
N LEU A 60 -6.49 -1.90 1.53
CA LEU A 60 -6.02 -1.16 0.37
C LEU A 60 -7.04 -0.08 0.05
N ILE A 61 -6.54 1.16 -0.06
CA ILE A 61 -7.33 2.29 -0.52
C ILE A 61 -7.07 2.42 -2.02
N THR A 62 -8.11 2.55 -2.81
CA THR A 62 -8.00 2.91 -4.22
C THR A 62 -8.97 4.05 -4.52
N ALA A 63 -8.63 4.88 -5.49
CA ALA A 63 -9.47 6.03 -5.83
C ALA A 63 -9.23 6.48 -7.26
N GLU A 64 -10.21 7.18 -7.80
CA GLU A 64 -10.07 7.97 -9.01
C GLU A 64 -9.74 9.41 -8.65
N ARG A 65 -9.07 10.14 -9.53
CA ARG A 65 -8.82 11.56 -9.36
C ARG A 65 -9.31 12.33 -10.57
N GLU A 66 -10.11 13.35 -10.32
CA GLU A 66 -10.70 14.17 -11.38
C GLU A 66 -10.76 15.62 -10.91
N ASN A 67 -10.30 16.53 -11.76
CA ASN A 67 -10.29 17.98 -11.48
C ASN A 67 -9.57 18.31 -10.17
N GLY A 68 -8.49 17.59 -9.87
CA GLY A 68 -7.67 17.82 -8.67
C GLY A 68 -8.27 17.28 -7.36
N SER A 69 -9.34 16.50 -7.43
CA SER A 69 -9.97 15.92 -6.25
C SER A 69 -10.14 14.41 -6.41
N PHE A 70 -9.96 13.69 -5.32
CA PHE A 70 -10.24 12.25 -5.29
C PHE A 70 -11.74 11.99 -5.21
N ARG A 71 -12.17 10.94 -5.90
CA ARG A 71 -13.54 10.44 -5.86
C ARG A 71 -13.53 8.92 -5.94
N SER A 72 -14.68 8.30 -5.70
CA SER A 72 -14.85 6.85 -5.74
C SER A 72 -13.80 6.15 -4.90
N ILE A 73 -13.58 6.66 -3.69
CA ILE A 73 -12.60 6.10 -2.76
C ILE A 73 -13.15 4.78 -2.23
N GLU A 74 -12.43 3.69 -2.50
CA GLU A 74 -12.77 2.36 -2.03
C GLU A 74 -11.74 1.87 -1.03
N LEU A 75 -12.21 1.15 -0.01
CA LEU A 75 -11.38 0.49 0.98
C LEU A 75 -11.60 -1.01 0.85
N THR A 76 -10.57 -1.74 0.46
CA THR A 76 -10.63 -3.19 0.28
C THR A 76 -9.91 -3.88 1.43
N PRO A 77 -10.65 -4.60 2.31
CA PRO A 77 -10.00 -5.44 3.32
C PRO A 77 -9.18 -6.54 2.65
N MET A 78 -7.90 -6.62 3.01
CA MET A 78 -7.04 -7.68 2.49
C MET A 78 -7.28 -8.97 3.25
N GLU A 79 -7.29 -10.08 2.52
CA GLU A 79 -7.32 -11.42 3.10
C GLU A 79 -5.95 -12.07 2.92
N GLN A 80 -5.47 -12.75 3.95
CA GLN A 80 -4.17 -13.42 3.88
C GLN A 80 -4.18 -14.49 2.79
N GLY A 81 -3.06 -14.57 2.07
CA GLY A 81 -2.87 -15.56 1.02
C GLY A 81 -3.43 -15.20 -0.35
N LYS A 82 -4.09 -14.04 -0.48
CA LYS A 82 -4.56 -13.53 -1.77
C LYS A 82 -3.58 -12.51 -2.34
N VAL A 83 -3.53 -12.42 -3.66
CA VAL A 83 -2.75 -11.41 -4.38
C VAL A 83 -3.70 -10.31 -4.85
N TYR A 84 -3.39 -9.07 -4.47
CA TYR A 84 -4.14 -7.88 -4.87
C TYR A 84 -3.28 -7.07 -5.83
N ASN A 85 -3.73 -6.90 -7.06
CA ASN A 85 -3.01 -6.13 -8.06
C ASN A 85 -3.59 -4.73 -8.17
N VAL A 86 -2.75 -3.73 -7.90
CA VAL A 86 -3.07 -2.33 -8.18
C VAL A 86 -2.44 -1.99 -9.53
N PRO A 87 -3.23 -1.74 -10.57
CA PRO A 87 -2.66 -1.44 -11.89
C PRO A 87 -1.90 -0.12 -11.90
N ALA A 88 -0.99 0.03 -12.85
CA ALA A 88 -0.37 1.32 -13.14
C ALA A 88 -1.45 2.37 -13.38
N GLU A 89 -1.16 3.63 -13.03
CA GLU A 89 -2.09 4.77 -13.17
C GLU A 89 -3.31 4.69 -12.24
N CYS A 90 -3.28 3.87 -11.21
CA CYS A 90 -4.31 3.81 -10.17
C CYS A 90 -3.81 4.48 -8.89
N TRP A 91 -4.56 5.44 -8.36
CA TRP A 91 -4.27 6.04 -7.06
C TRP A 91 -4.58 5.04 -5.96
N PHE A 92 -3.64 4.88 -5.03
CA PHE A 92 -3.78 3.89 -3.96
C PHE A 92 -2.98 4.28 -2.72
N TYR A 93 -3.27 3.62 -1.62
CA TYR A 93 -2.46 3.61 -0.41
C TYR A 93 -2.86 2.41 0.43
N SER A 94 -2.13 2.15 1.51
CA SER A 94 -2.50 1.07 2.42
C SER A 94 -2.65 1.58 3.85
N ILE A 95 -3.61 1.00 4.57
CA ILE A 95 -3.75 1.19 6.02
C ILE A 95 -3.31 -0.11 6.68
N THR A 96 -2.36 0.01 7.60
CA THR A 96 -1.78 -1.12 8.32
C THR A 96 -1.90 -0.92 9.83
N GLN A 97 -1.79 -2.02 10.55
CA GLN A 97 -1.70 -2.04 12.01
C GLN A 97 -0.30 -2.48 12.42
N LYS A 98 0.04 -2.39 13.69
CA LYS A 98 1.41 -2.65 14.16
C LYS A 98 1.87 -4.09 13.92
N ASP A 99 0.96 -5.04 13.81
CA ASP A 99 1.28 -6.45 13.53
C ASP A 99 1.12 -6.82 12.06
N THR A 100 0.81 -5.86 11.20
CA THR A 100 0.63 -6.10 9.75
C THR A 100 1.96 -6.37 9.08
N LYS A 101 1.97 -7.35 8.19
CA LYS A 101 3.09 -7.59 7.28
C LYS A 101 2.56 -7.84 5.88
N ILE A 102 3.09 -7.07 4.91
CA ILE A 102 2.71 -7.15 3.50
C ILE A 102 3.97 -7.39 2.67
N VAL A 103 3.90 -8.33 1.76
CA VAL A 103 4.91 -8.48 0.70
C VAL A 103 4.36 -7.81 -0.55
N TYR A 104 5.18 -7.00 -1.22
CA TYR A 104 4.76 -6.45 -2.51
C TYR A 104 5.83 -6.60 -3.58
N VAL A 105 5.36 -6.66 -4.83
CA VAL A 105 6.20 -6.86 -6.01
C VAL A 105 5.83 -5.78 -7.02
N GLN A 106 6.84 -5.17 -7.63
CA GLN A 106 6.65 -4.18 -8.69
C GLN A 106 7.86 -4.17 -9.61
N ASP A 107 7.75 -3.42 -10.71
CA ASP A 107 8.86 -3.24 -11.63
C ASP A 107 10.02 -2.52 -10.92
N SER A 108 11.24 -2.95 -11.22
CA SER A 108 12.42 -2.40 -10.57
C SER A 108 12.72 -0.95 -10.94
N ASN A 109 12.11 -0.43 -12.03
CA ASN A 109 12.29 0.97 -12.42
C ASN A 109 11.35 1.94 -11.66
N CYS A 110 10.49 1.43 -10.78
CA CYS A 110 9.62 2.28 -9.98
C CYS A 110 10.45 3.15 -9.04
N SER A 111 10.21 4.45 -9.06
CA SER A 111 10.95 5.42 -8.27
C SER A 111 10.08 6.65 -8.01
N MET A 112 10.62 7.61 -7.25
CA MET A 112 9.95 8.89 -7.04
C MET A 112 9.85 9.72 -8.31
N GLU A 113 10.69 9.45 -9.31
CA GLU A 113 10.68 10.18 -10.59
C GLU A 113 9.48 9.81 -11.46
N ASN A 114 8.97 8.58 -11.36
CA ASN A 114 7.82 8.11 -12.13
C ASN A 114 6.61 7.78 -11.26
N SER A 115 6.54 8.39 -10.09
CA SER A 115 5.45 8.27 -9.13
C SER A 115 5.04 9.66 -8.65
N ASP A 116 3.80 9.79 -8.20
CA ASP A 116 3.29 11.03 -7.63
C ASP A 116 2.53 10.75 -6.34
N PHE A 117 2.41 11.80 -5.51
CA PHE A 117 1.60 11.82 -4.31
C PHE A 117 0.62 12.98 -4.41
N ALA A 118 -0.55 12.82 -3.83
CA ALA A 118 -1.52 13.90 -3.73
C ALA A 118 -2.26 13.82 -2.40
N ASP A 119 -2.46 14.99 -1.78
CA ASP A 119 -3.07 15.06 -0.47
C ASP A 119 -4.58 14.79 -0.52
N LEU A 120 -5.05 14.12 0.53
CA LEU A 120 -6.47 13.99 0.83
C LEU A 120 -6.95 15.27 1.54
N THR A 121 -8.21 15.61 1.35
CA THR A 121 -8.83 16.68 2.14
C THR A 121 -9.10 16.20 3.57
N PRO A 122 -9.24 17.12 4.56
CA PRO A 122 -9.62 16.72 5.92
C PRO A 122 -10.90 15.89 5.98
N GLU A 123 -11.90 16.20 5.15
CA GLU A 123 -13.15 15.44 5.08
C GLU A 123 -12.93 14.03 4.55
N GLN A 124 -12.08 13.88 3.54
CA GLN A 124 -11.73 12.57 2.99
C GLN A 124 -10.97 11.72 4.00
N ILE A 125 -10.04 12.33 4.72
CA ILE A 125 -9.30 11.64 5.80
C ILE A 125 -10.26 11.14 6.87
N ALA A 126 -11.17 12.00 7.34
CA ALA A 126 -12.16 11.62 8.36
C ALA A 126 -13.08 10.50 7.88
N ASP A 127 -13.54 10.55 6.64
CA ASP A 127 -14.37 9.51 6.04
C ASP A 127 -13.63 8.18 5.95
N ILE A 128 -12.40 8.20 5.44
CA ILE A 128 -11.56 7.00 5.34
C ILE A 128 -11.33 6.40 6.73
N GLN A 129 -10.99 7.22 7.72
CA GLN A 129 -10.76 6.74 9.08
C GLN A 129 -12.00 6.10 9.69
N SER A 130 -13.16 6.70 9.49
CA SER A 130 -14.43 6.17 10.00
C SER A 130 -14.75 4.80 9.37
N ARG A 131 -14.65 4.71 8.05
CA ARG A 131 -14.89 3.46 7.32
C ARG A 131 -13.87 2.39 7.68
N ALA A 132 -12.60 2.78 7.80
CA ALA A 132 -11.51 1.87 8.16
C ALA A 132 -11.70 1.26 9.54
N ARG A 133 -12.14 2.06 10.53
CA ARG A 133 -12.40 1.55 11.88
C ARG A 133 -13.45 0.46 11.86
N GLN A 134 -14.50 0.61 11.07
CA GLN A 134 -15.53 -0.42 10.95
C GLN A 134 -15.00 -1.69 10.28
N LEU A 135 -14.22 -1.55 9.21
CA LEU A 135 -13.66 -2.68 8.48
C LEU A 135 -12.57 -3.42 9.25
N LEU A 136 -11.84 -2.74 10.13
CA LEU A 136 -10.77 -3.33 10.94
C LEU A 136 -11.26 -3.83 12.30
N ALA A 137 -12.50 -3.54 12.68
CA ALA A 137 -13.10 -4.05 13.90
C ALA A 137 -13.33 -5.55 13.79
N ASP A 138 -13.17 -6.24 14.89
CA ASP A 138 -13.43 -7.68 14.98
C ASP A 138 -14.88 -7.98 15.24
#